data_77df25492ab76a45c5e7b00fbeaa569d
#
_entry.id   77df25492ab76a45c5e7b00fbeaa569d
#
_cell.length_a   1.000
_cell.length_b   1.000
_cell.length_c   1.000
_cell.angle_alpha   90.00
_cell.angle_beta   90.00
_cell.angle_gamma   90.00
#
_symmetry.space_group_name_H-M   'P 1'
#
loop_
_entity.id
_entity.type
_entity.pdbx_description
1 polymer ?
#
loop_
_entity_poly.entity_id
_entity_poly.type
_entity_poly.pdbx_seq_one_letter_code
_entity_poly.pdbx_strand_id
1 'polypeptide(L)'
;ETLRKEPLKIHDASKLNVPFFLPDFTLNNITVRLLNKVIGFVQNSPKTFVHYEKFFFPLDMINNWNRGYGKRGFIQYQFVIPEENGITHLRHIMEMIASSGCTPFLNVFKKMGEGQGILSFPFKGYTLAIDFPVTKGLQAFTKQLDEAVLQAGGRIYLGKDAMLNKSTFRLMYPQYESWLAIKAKYDPANVFTSDLSARLGLEA
;
A
#
# COMPACT_ATOMS: atom_id res chain seq x y z
N GLU A 1 5.91 1.86 -34.13
CA GLU A 1 5.48 1.31 -35.45
C GLU A 1 4.48 0.17 -35.29
N THR A 2 4.70 -0.78 -34.37
CA THR A 2 3.81 -1.92 -34.15
C THR A 2 2.40 -1.49 -33.69
N LEU A 3 2.30 -0.47 -32.84
CA LEU A 3 1.02 0.10 -32.37
C LEU A 3 0.19 0.76 -33.47
N ARG A 4 0.83 1.21 -34.58
CA ARG A 4 0.12 1.76 -35.72
C ARG A 4 -0.50 0.69 -36.61
N LYS A 5 0.08 -0.52 -36.63
CA LYS A 5 -0.41 -1.64 -37.44
C LYS A 5 -1.50 -2.45 -36.77
N GLU A 6 -1.41 -2.60 -35.42
CA GLU A 6 -2.35 -3.41 -34.64
C GLU A 6 -2.64 -2.70 -33.27
N PRO A 7 -3.44 -1.62 -33.28
CA PRO A 7 -3.62 -0.78 -32.09
C PRO A 7 -4.34 -1.48 -30.92
N LEU A 8 -5.04 -2.58 -31.19
CA LEU A 8 -5.78 -3.34 -30.18
C LEU A 8 -5.08 -4.64 -29.78
N LYS A 9 -3.88 -4.91 -30.30
CA LYS A 9 -3.14 -6.12 -29.95
C LYS A 9 -2.58 -6.03 -28.55
N ILE A 10 -2.99 -6.94 -27.70
CA ILE A 10 -2.41 -7.13 -26.37
C ILE A 10 -1.08 -7.85 -26.56
N HIS A 11 0.01 -7.20 -26.20
CA HIS A 11 1.34 -7.78 -26.24
C HIS A 11 1.56 -8.65 -25.00
N ASP A 12 1.66 -9.96 -25.19
CA ASP A 12 2.08 -10.89 -24.14
C ASP A 12 3.60 -10.77 -23.97
N ALA A 13 4.03 -9.89 -23.07
CA ALA A 13 5.45 -9.77 -22.75
C ALA A 13 5.91 -11.04 -21.99
N SER A 14 7.11 -11.53 -22.31
CA SER A 14 7.71 -12.65 -21.56
C SER A 14 7.84 -12.25 -20.10
N LYS A 15 7.24 -13.03 -19.19
CA LYS A 15 7.22 -12.76 -17.76
C LYS A 15 8.30 -13.56 -17.05
N LEU A 16 9.03 -12.90 -16.17
CA LEU A 16 9.86 -13.59 -15.19
C LEU A 16 8.96 -14.38 -14.23
N ASN A 17 9.47 -15.43 -13.64
CA ASN A 17 8.69 -16.23 -12.68
C ASN A 17 9.52 -16.51 -11.43
N VAL A 18 8.91 -16.31 -10.25
CA VAL A 18 9.48 -16.77 -8.97
C VAL A 18 8.96 -18.18 -8.72
N PRO A 19 9.78 -19.24 -8.94
CA PRO A 19 9.29 -20.62 -9.02
C PRO A 19 8.88 -21.21 -7.67
N PHE A 20 9.45 -20.72 -6.56
CA PHE A 20 9.20 -21.22 -5.21
C PHE A 20 9.21 -20.07 -4.19
N PHE A 21 8.69 -20.34 -2.99
CA PHE A 21 8.78 -19.38 -1.89
C PHE A 21 10.23 -19.21 -1.46
N LEU A 22 10.72 -17.97 -1.49
CA LEU A 22 12.05 -17.67 -0.99
C LEU A 22 12.12 -17.91 0.53
N PRO A 23 13.27 -18.33 1.07
CA PRO A 23 13.46 -18.43 2.51
C PRO A 23 13.24 -17.07 3.19
N ASP A 24 12.65 -17.08 4.38
CA ASP A 24 12.26 -15.86 5.11
C ASP A 24 13.42 -14.90 5.40
N PHE A 25 14.67 -15.41 5.43
CA PHE A 25 15.87 -14.61 5.64
C PHE A 25 16.34 -13.85 4.40
N THR A 26 15.79 -14.12 3.21
CA THR A 26 16.23 -13.47 1.95
C THR A 26 15.84 -12.00 1.88
N LEU A 27 14.74 -11.60 2.52
CA LEU A 27 14.34 -10.20 2.65
C LEU A 27 14.81 -9.64 3.99
N ASN A 28 15.97 -9.02 3.98
CA ASN A 28 16.54 -8.31 5.12
C ASN A 28 17.18 -6.99 4.68
N ASN A 29 17.57 -6.15 5.64
CA ASN A 29 18.14 -4.83 5.37
C ASN A 29 19.37 -4.86 4.43
N ILE A 30 20.19 -5.91 4.48
CA ILE A 30 21.40 -6.02 3.65
C ILE A 30 21.02 -6.32 2.21
N THR A 31 20.19 -7.33 1.99
CA THR A 31 19.78 -7.76 0.64
C THR A 31 18.97 -6.69 -0.07
N VAL A 32 18.04 -6.03 0.64
CA VAL A 32 17.24 -4.94 0.07
C VAL A 32 18.09 -3.71 -0.25
N ARG A 33 19.05 -3.35 0.61
CA ARG A 33 20.01 -2.26 0.31
C ARG A 33 20.87 -2.57 -0.91
N LEU A 34 21.35 -3.82 -1.03
CA LEU A 34 22.14 -4.24 -2.19
C LEU A 34 21.28 -4.18 -3.47
N LEU A 35 20.05 -4.71 -3.43
CA LEU A 35 19.12 -4.66 -4.54
C LEU A 35 18.83 -3.21 -4.97
N ASN A 36 18.56 -2.33 -4.02
CA ASN A 36 18.31 -0.91 -4.30
C ASN A 36 19.52 -0.22 -4.93
N LYS A 37 20.76 -0.56 -4.51
CA LYS A 37 21.98 -0.05 -5.16
C LYS A 37 22.09 -0.51 -6.60
N VAL A 38 21.82 -1.80 -6.85
CA VAL A 38 21.84 -2.36 -8.22
C VAL A 38 20.79 -1.70 -9.09
N ILE A 39 19.55 -1.60 -8.61
CA ILE A 39 18.46 -0.92 -9.34
C ILE A 39 18.82 0.53 -9.62
N GLY A 40 19.30 1.26 -8.61
CA GLY A 40 19.71 2.65 -8.77
C GLY A 40 20.82 2.83 -9.78
N PHE A 41 21.80 1.93 -9.82
CA PHE A 41 22.87 1.95 -10.80
C PHE A 41 22.36 1.69 -12.23
N VAL A 42 21.47 0.71 -12.40
CA VAL A 42 20.88 0.36 -13.71
C VAL A 42 19.94 1.45 -14.22
N GLN A 43 19.23 2.12 -13.31
CA GLN A 43 18.25 3.17 -13.67
C GLN A 43 18.85 4.58 -13.72
N ASN A 44 20.15 4.74 -13.56
CA ASN A 44 20.82 6.04 -13.50
C ASN A 44 20.96 6.75 -14.87
N SER A 45 20.20 6.36 -15.86
CA SER A 45 20.14 7.05 -17.16
C SER A 45 19.17 8.23 -17.09
N PRO A 46 19.60 9.46 -17.43
CA PRO A 46 18.79 10.67 -17.23
C PRO A 46 17.52 10.74 -18.09
N LYS A 47 17.47 10.00 -19.20
CA LYS A 47 16.29 9.88 -20.07
C LYS A 47 16.32 8.53 -20.77
N THR A 48 15.31 7.69 -20.53
CA THR A 48 15.17 6.38 -21.18
C THR A 48 13.74 6.24 -21.72
N PHE A 49 13.62 5.78 -22.97
CA PHE A 49 12.33 5.37 -23.51
C PHE A 49 12.03 3.96 -23.05
N VAL A 50 10.97 3.80 -22.28
CA VAL A 50 10.49 2.49 -21.82
C VAL A 50 9.11 2.21 -22.37
N HIS A 51 8.80 0.94 -22.62
CA HIS A 51 7.46 0.53 -23.00
C HIS A 51 6.48 0.86 -21.88
N TYR A 52 5.27 1.34 -22.23
CA TYR A 52 4.27 1.78 -21.26
C TYR A 52 3.89 0.70 -20.24
N GLU A 53 3.81 -0.58 -20.63
CA GLU A 53 3.51 -1.69 -19.73
C GLU A 53 4.56 -1.83 -18.63
N LYS A 54 5.85 -1.76 -18.97
CA LYS A 54 6.94 -1.84 -17.99
C LYS A 54 6.94 -0.65 -17.03
N PHE A 55 6.47 0.51 -17.50
CA PHE A 55 6.40 1.71 -16.69
C PHE A 55 5.20 1.70 -15.74
N PHE A 56 4.00 1.40 -16.25
CA PHE A 56 2.77 1.45 -15.44
C PHE A 56 2.51 0.17 -14.65
N PHE A 57 2.97 -0.99 -15.14
CA PHE A 57 2.68 -2.32 -14.58
C PHE A 57 3.95 -3.15 -14.34
N PRO A 58 4.94 -2.62 -13.60
CA PRO A 58 6.23 -3.30 -13.45
C PRO A 58 6.11 -4.68 -12.78
N LEU A 59 5.14 -4.87 -11.88
CA LEU A 59 4.92 -6.15 -11.19
C LEU A 59 4.25 -7.19 -12.08
N ASP A 60 3.49 -6.79 -13.11
CA ASP A 60 2.86 -7.72 -14.05
C ASP A 60 3.90 -8.43 -14.93
N MET A 61 5.13 -7.93 -14.95
CA MET A 61 6.26 -8.58 -15.60
C MET A 61 6.84 -9.76 -14.82
N ILE A 62 6.42 -9.99 -13.58
CA ILE A 62 6.96 -11.04 -12.71
C ILE A 62 5.81 -11.90 -12.18
N ASN A 63 5.69 -13.11 -12.70
CA ASN A 63 4.72 -14.09 -12.18
C ASN A 63 5.14 -14.55 -10.78
N ASN A 64 4.15 -14.71 -9.90
CA ASN A 64 4.36 -15.20 -8.54
C ASN A 64 5.35 -14.34 -7.70
N TRP A 65 5.46 -13.05 -7.98
CA TRP A 65 6.36 -12.12 -7.28
C TRP A 65 6.15 -12.14 -5.75
N ASN A 66 4.93 -12.41 -5.31
CA ASN A 66 4.56 -12.55 -3.89
C ASN A 66 5.34 -13.66 -3.16
N ARG A 67 5.83 -14.69 -3.87
CA ARG A 67 6.68 -15.74 -3.29
C ARG A 67 8.03 -15.22 -2.79
N GLY A 68 8.42 -14.01 -3.22
CA GLY A 68 9.59 -13.31 -2.69
C GLY A 68 9.50 -13.01 -1.20
N TYR A 69 8.29 -12.88 -0.64
CA TYR A 69 8.06 -12.66 0.80
C TYR A 69 8.12 -13.92 1.67
N GLY A 70 8.39 -15.08 1.04
CA GLY A 70 8.43 -16.35 1.75
C GLY A 70 7.03 -16.88 2.10
N LYS A 71 7.00 -17.97 2.88
CA LYS A 71 5.74 -18.63 3.28
C LYS A 71 4.91 -17.80 4.26
N ARG A 72 5.53 -16.89 5.01
CA ARG A 72 4.84 -15.99 5.96
C ARG A 72 3.98 -14.96 5.26
N GLY A 73 4.27 -14.67 3.98
CA GLY A 73 3.59 -13.66 3.20
C GLY A 73 3.89 -12.22 3.65
N PHE A 74 3.01 -11.31 3.26
CA PHE A 74 3.12 -9.89 3.55
C PHE A 74 1.75 -9.28 3.77
N ILE A 75 1.73 -8.09 4.35
CA ILE A 75 0.56 -7.20 4.35
C ILE A 75 0.88 -5.95 3.55
N GLN A 76 -0.13 -5.38 2.93
CA GLN A 76 -0.04 -4.03 2.38
C GLN A 76 -0.51 -3.03 3.43
N TYR A 77 0.25 -1.94 3.58
CA TYR A 77 -0.09 -0.80 4.41
C TYR A 77 -0.05 0.45 3.55
N GLN A 78 -1.17 1.14 3.42
CA GLN A 78 -1.23 2.36 2.62
C GLN A 78 -1.93 3.46 3.39
N PHE A 79 -1.32 4.62 3.43
CA PHE A 79 -1.88 5.81 4.04
C PHE A 79 -1.86 7.00 3.08
N VAL A 80 -2.65 8.00 3.37
CA VAL A 80 -2.59 9.33 2.77
C VAL A 80 -2.46 10.37 3.87
N ILE A 81 -1.65 11.41 3.64
CA ILE A 81 -1.47 12.56 4.53
C ILE A 81 -1.70 13.85 3.72
N PRO A 82 -2.22 14.93 4.35
CA PRO A 82 -2.45 16.20 3.69
C PRO A 82 -1.20 16.77 3.01
N GLU A 83 -1.39 17.54 1.96
CA GLU A 83 -0.28 18.21 1.24
C GLU A 83 0.44 19.21 2.15
N GLU A 84 -0.31 19.87 3.02
CA GLU A 84 0.22 20.81 4.00
C GLU A 84 1.13 20.12 5.00
N ASN A 85 2.39 20.54 5.08
CA ASN A 85 3.45 19.89 5.87
C ASN A 85 3.67 18.39 5.58
N GLY A 86 3.02 17.85 4.54
CA GLY A 86 3.00 16.42 4.24
C GLY A 86 4.39 15.83 4.02
N ILE A 87 5.31 16.57 3.38
CA ILE A 87 6.69 16.08 3.17
C ILE A 87 7.45 15.90 4.48
N THR A 88 7.23 16.77 5.47
CA THR A 88 7.85 16.64 6.81
C THR A 88 7.33 15.41 7.55
N HIS A 89 6.01 15.22 7.56
CA HIS A 89 5.38 14.04 8.16
C HIS A 89 5.78 12.75 7.44
N LEU A 90 5.81 12.77 6.11
CA LEU A 90 6.25 11.62 5.31
C LEU A 90 7.68 11.22 5.66
N ARG A 91 8.59 12.19 5.77
CA ARG A 91 9.98 11.94 6.15
C ARG A 91 10.07 11.27 7.51
N HIS A 92 9.35 11.79 8.50
CA HIS A 92 9.29 11.19 9.84
C HIS A 92 8.79 9.75 9.81
N ILE A 93 7.68 9.48 9.11
CA ILE A 93 7.14 8.12 8.94
C ILE A 93 8.15 7.19 8.25
N MET A 94 8.84 7.68 7.21
CA MET A 94 9.87 6.89 6.53
C MET A 94 11.07 6.59 7.44
N GLU A 95 11.47 7.51 8.31
CA GLU A 95 12.52 7.30 9.32
C GLU A 95 12.09 6.25 10.35
N MET A 96 10.84 6.28 10.82
CA MET A 96 10.27 5.24 11.67
C MET A 96 10.35 3.87 10.98
N ILE A 97 9.96 3.77 9.71
CA ILE A 97 10.02 2.53 8.94
C ILE A 97 11.47 2.04 8.79
N ALA A 98 12.39 2.94 8.47
CA ALA A 98 13.81 2.59 8.28
C ALA A 98 14.48 2.09 9.56
N SER A 99 14.05 2.56 10.73
CA SER A 99 14.58 2.19 12.04
C SER A 99 13.87 0.98 12.68
N SER A 100 12.70 0.58 12.18
CA SER A 100 11.86 -0.46 12.79
C SER A 100 12.42 -1.88 12.71
N GLY A 101 13.36 -2.13 11.78
CA GLY A 101 13.77 -3.49 11.43
C GLY A 101 12.76 -4.26 10.54
N CYS A 102 11.56 -3.72 10.31
CA CYS A 102 10.58 -4.25 9.36
C CYS A 102 10.92 -3.71 7.96
N THR A 103 11.80 -4.42 7.23
CA THR A 103 12.27 -3.97 5.92
C THR A 103 11.22 -4.16 4.84
N PRO A 104 10.61 -3.10 4.30
CA PRO A 104 9.68 -3.22 3.19
C PRO A 104 10.44 -3.52 1.90
N PHE A 105 9.83 -4.34 1.04
CA PHE A 105 10.40 -4.66 -0.26
C PHE A 105 9.89 -3.72 -1.35
N LEU A 106 8.58 -3.51 -1.41
CA LEU A 106 7.94 -2.65 -2.39
C LEU A 106 7.32 -1.42 -1.71
N ASN A 107 7.62 -0.25 -2.27
CA ASN A 107 7.03 1.00 -1.85
C ASN A 107 6.55 1.77 -3.07
N VAL A 108 5.33 2.32 -3.00
CA VAL A 108 4.76 3.13 -4.08
C VAL A 108 4.32 4.47 -3.52
N PHE A 109 5.01 5.53 -3.93
CA PHE A 109 4.70 6.90 -3.57
C PHE A 109 3.92 7.58 -4.68
N LYS A 110 2.83 8.29 -4.31
CA LYS A 110 2.00 9.04 -5.27
C LYS A 110 1.51 10.34 -4.64
N LYS A 111 1.21 11.33 -5.49
CA LYS A 111 0.40 12.49 -5.12
C LYS A 111 -1.05 12.22 -5.48
N MET A 112 -1.98 12.57 -4.59
CA MET A 112 -3.43 12.41 -4.77
C MET A 112 -4.12 13.76 -4.88
N GLY A 113 -5.20 13.79 -5.65
CA GLY A 113 -6.12 14.90 -5.74
C GLY A 113 -7.29 14.78 -4.75
N GLU A 114 -8.31 15.63 -4.95
CA GLU A 114 -9.52 15.62 -4.14
C GLU A 114 -10.24 14.28 -4.19
N GLY A 115 -10.79 13.87 -3.05
CA GLY A 115 -11.62 12.68 -2.93
C GLY A 115 -13.10 13.04 -2.77
N GLN A 116 -13.96 12.08 -3.04
CA GLN A 116 -15.41 12.22 -2.89
C GLN A 116 -15.97 10.99 -2.16
N GLY A 117 -16.98 11.23 -1.31
CA GLY A 117 -17.70 10.17 -0.59
C GLY A 117 -17.34 10.09 0.89
N ILE A 118 -18.26 9.48 1.66
CA ILE A 118 -18.27 9.47 3.14
C ILE A 118 -17.06 8.71 3.72
N LEU A 119 -16.71 7.55 3.15
CA LEU A 119 -15.53 6.76 3.53
C LEU A 119 -14.43 6.83 2.45
N SER A 120 -14.34 7.96 1.75
CA SER A 120 -13.32 8.14 0.71
C SER A 120 -11.92 8.11 1.32
N PHE A 121 -11.04 7.28 0.75
CA PHE A 121 -9.62 7.27 1.13
C PHE A 121 -8.86 8.49 0.56
N PRO A 122 -8.99 8.83 -0.76
CA PRO A 122 -8.25 9.94 -1.32
C PRO A 122 -8.69 11.30 -0.74
N PHE A 123 -7.70 12.15 -0.58
CA PHE A 123 -7.82 13.61 -0.48
C PHE A 123 -6.53 14.24 -1.01
N LYS A 124 -6.54 15.54 -1.25
CA LYS A 124 -5.36 16.27 -1.77
C LYS A 124 -4.17 16.12 -0.82
N GLY A 125 -3.15 15.35 -1.26
CA GLY A 125 -2.01 15.03 -0.40
C GLY A 125 -1.06 13.99 -0.99
N TYR A 126 -0.29 13.37 -0.12
CA TYR A 126 0.69 12.35 -0.46
C TYR A 126 0.27 11.00 0.10
N THR A 127 0.33 9.98 -0.73
CA THR A 127 0.08 8.59 -0.31
C THR A 127 1.31 7.72 -0.52
N LEU A 128 1.56 6.85 0.45
CA LEU A 128 2.61 5.85 0.39
C LEU A 128 1.99 4.48 0.65
N ALA A 129 2.14 3.57 -0.31
CA ALA A 129 1.79 2.16 -0.15
C ALA A 129 3.06 1.36 0.09
N ILE A 130 3.03 0.47 1.07
CA ILE A 130 4.18 -0.26 1.59
C ILE A 130 3.79 -1.72 1.77
N ASP A 131 4.64 -2.63 1.32
CA ASP A 131 4.47 -4.06 1.54
C ASP A 131 5.40 -4.52 2.66
N PHE A 132 4.84 -4.84 3.82
CA PHE A 132 5.58 -5.34 4.97
C PHE A 132 5.55 -6.87 5.03
N PRO A 133 6.69 -7.57 5.10
CA PRO A 133 6.70 -8.99 5.40
C PRO A 133 6.12 -9.26 6.79
N VAL A 134 5.32 -10.33 6.91
CA VAL A 134 4.73 -10.69 8.21
C VAL A 134 5.83 -11.15 9.17
N THR A 135 6.03 -10.41 10.26
CA THR A 135 7.07 -10.66 11.27
C THR A 135 6.51 -10.49 12.68
N LYS A 136 7.22 -11.02 13.69
CA LYS A 136 6.91 -10.71 15.09
C LYS A 136 7.05 -9.20 15.32
N GLY A 137 6.07 -8.59 15.98
CA GLY A 137 6.08 -7.15 16.28
C GLY A 137 5.49 -6.26 15.19
N LEU A 138 5.17 -6.79 14.00
CA LEU A 138 4.58 -5.99 12.92
C LEU A 138 3.29 -5.29 13.36
N GLN A 139 2.41 -5.97 14.11
CA GLN A 139 1.16 -5.38 14.62
C GLN A 139 1.42 -4.21 15.58
N ALA A 140 2.39 -4.32 16.45
CA ALA A 140 2.76 -3.22 17.36
C ALA A 140 3.36 -2.04 16.59
N PHE A 141 4.15 -2.33 15.57
CA PHE A 141 4.75 -1.31 14.73
C PHE A 141 3.71 -0.60 13.84
N THR A 142 2.79 -1.33 13.22
CA THR A 142 1.70 -0.70 12.44
C THR A 142 0.83 0.20 13.29
N LYS A 143 0.60 -0.14 14.57
CA LYS A 143 -0.10 0.74 15.51
C LYS A 143 0.64 2.07 15.72
N GLN A 144 1.97 2.06 15.85
CA GLN A 144 2.77 3.29 15.94
C GLN A 144 2.69 4.11 14.63
N LEU A 145 2.69 3.44 13.49
CA LEU A 145 2.49 4.11 12.19
C LEU A 145 1.10 4.74 12.10
N ASP A 146 0.06 4.04 12.54
CA ASP A 146 -1.32 4.55 12.57
C ASP A 146 -1.41 5.85 13.40
N GLU A 147 -0.73 5.87 14.56
CA GLU A 147 -0.66 7.05 15.42
C GLU A 147 0.06 8.22 14.72
N ALA A 148 1.18 7.96 14.05
CA ALA A 148 1.93 8.98 13.31
C ALA A 148 1.12 9.52 12.11
N VAL A 149 0.42 8.64 11.38
CA VAL A 149 -0.47 9.02 10.28
C VAL A 149 -1.63 9.87 10.78
N LEU A 150 -2.25 9.48 11.92
CA LEU A 150 -3.35 10.24 12.54
C LEU A 150 -2.88 11.64 12.99
N GLN A 151 -1.70 11.75 13.64
CA GLN A 151 -1.10 13.03 14.04
C GLN A 151 -0.81 13.93 12.84
N ALA A 152 -0.48 13.36 11.69
CA ALA A 152 -0.32 14.09 10.43
C ALA A 152 -1.66 14.50 9.78
N GLY A 153 -2.82 14.22 10.39
CA GLY A 153 -4.14 14.45 9.78
C GLY A 153 -4.47 13.48 8.65
N GLY A 154 -3.77 12.36 8.59
CA GLY A 154 -3.90 11.34 7.55
C GLY A 154 -4.92 10.25 7.86
N ARG A 155 -5.03 9.30 6.94
CA ARG A 155 -5.87 8.10 7.09
C ARG A 155 -5.31 6.89 6.37
N ILE A 156 -5.71 5.70 6.84
CA ILE A 156 -5.32 4.42 6.24
C ILE A 156 -6.30 4.02 5.15
N TYR A 157 -5.79 3.42 4.07
CA TYR A 157 -6.62 2.90 2.99
C TYR A 157 -7.29 1.58 3.38
N LEU A 158 -8.60 1.60 3.58
CA LEU A 158 -9.38 0.44 4.04
C LEU A 158 -9.28 -0.77 3.09
N GLY A 159 -9.13 -0.54 1.79
CA GLY A 159 -8.96 -1.63 0.81
C GLY A 159 -7.61 -2.37 0.89
N LYS A 160 -6.67 -1.89 1.70
CA LYS A 160 -5.36 -2.52 1.96
C LYS A 160 -5.07 -2.69 3.45
N ASP A 161 -6.07 -2.42 4.28
CA ASP A 161 -5.93 -2.49 5.72
C ASP A 161 -6.13 -3.91 6.24
N ALA A 162 -5.18 -4.36 7.06
CA ALA A 162 -5.24 -5.64 7.74
C ALA A 162 -5.23 -5.52 9.27
N MET A 163 -4.90 -4.35 9.85
CA MET A 163 -4.55 -4.23 11.27
C MET A 163 -5.12 -3.00 11.99
N LEU A 164 -5.71 -2.03 11.27
CA LEU A 164 -6.26 -0.80 11.86
C LEU A 164 -7.33 -1.14 12.90
N ASN A 165 -7.23 -0.53 14.08
CA ASN A 165 -8.23 -0.72 15.12
C ASN A 165 -9.43 0.23 14.98
N LYS A 166 -10.55 -0.15 15.60
CA LYS A 166 -11.83 0.58 15.56
C LYS A 166 -11.72 2.03 16.04
N SER A 167 -10.98 2.29 17.12
CA SER A 167 -10.86 3.64 17.69
C SER A 167 -10.09 4.58 16.76
N THR A 168 -8.97 4.13 16.22
CA THR A 168 -8.16 4.92 15.27
C THR A 168 -8.89 5.12 13.95
N PHE A 169 -9.61 4.09 13.46
CA PHE A 169 -10.47 4.21 12.29
C PHE A 169 -11.48 5.35 12.43
N ARG A 170 -12.18 5.43 13.56
CA ARG A 170 -13.20 6.46 13.82
C ARG A 170 -12.62 7.89 13.82
N LEU A 171 -11.40 8.04 14.31
CA LEU A 171 -10.68 9.32 14.26
C LEU A 171 -10.25 9.71 12.85
N MET A 172 -9.84 8.73 12.04
CA MET A 172 -9.40 8.94 10.65
C MET A 172 -10.56 9.16 9.67
N TYR A 173 -11.74 8.64 10.00
CA TYR A 173 -12.95 8.71 9.17
C TYR A 173 -14.14 9.28 9.95
N PRO A 174 -14.15 10.58 10.25
CA PRO A 174 -15.15 11.18 11.15
C PRO A 174 -16.60 11.08 10.64
N GLN A 175 -16.79 10.84 9.33
CA GLN A 175 -18.12 10.66 8.73
C GLN A 175 -18.63 9.21 8.77
N TYR A 176 -17.95 8.30 9.48
CA TYR A 176 -18.34 6.88 9.55
C TYR A 176 -19.75 6.66 10.09
N GLU A 177 -20.23 7.54 11.00
CA GLU A 177 -21.60 7.47 11.53
C GLU A 177 -22.66 7.74 10.45
N SER A 178 -22.40 8.69 9.56
CA SER A 178 -23.28 8.93 8.41
C SER A 178 -23.33 7.72 7.47
N TRP A 179 -22.23 7.01 7.32
CA TRP A 179 -22.18 5.76 6.57
C TRP A 179 -22.98 4.64 7.28
N LEU A 180 -22.84 4.50 8.61
CA LEU A 180 -23.64 3.55 9.39
C LEU A 180 -25.14 3.80 9.28
N ALA A 181 -25.57 5.06 9.32
CA ALA A 181 -26.98 5.42 9.14
C ALA A 181 -27.52 5.00 7.75
N ILE A 182 -26.71 5.14 6.71
CA ILE A 182 -27.05 4.65 5.37
C ILE A 182 -27.11 3.12 5.36
N LYS A 183 -26.10 2.43 5.94
CA LYS A 183 -26.10 0.98 6.03
C LYS A 183 -27.33 0.45 6.76
N ALA A 184 -27.67 1.00 7.91
CA ALA A 184 -28.87 0.61 8.67
C ALA A 184 -30.16 0.73 7.87
N LYS A 185 -30.24 1.72 6.96
CA LYS A 185 -31.40 1.90 6.08
C LYS A 185 -31.49 0.82 5.00
N TYR A 186 -30.35 0.42 4.40
CA TYR A 186 -30.34 -0.49 3.24
C TYR A 186 -30.03 -1.95 3.58
N ASP A 187 -29.40 -2.17 4.72
CA ASP A 187 -29.03 -3.50 5.24
C ASP A 187 -29.33 -3.60 6.75
N PRO A 188 -30.62 -3.43 7.17
CA PRO A 188 -30.98 -3.42 8.59
C PRO A 188 -30.76 -4.75 9.30
N ALA A 189 -30.68 -5.84 8.55
CA ALA A 189 -30.40 -7.17 9.09
C ALA A 189 -28.91 -7.53 9.10
N ASN A 190 -28.03 -6.62 8.72
CA ASN A 190 -26.58 -6.84 8.61
C ASN A 190 -26.22 -8.10 7.82
N VAL A 191 -26.87 -8.31 6.67
CA VAL A 191 -26.60 -9.47 5.79
C VAL A 191 -25.24 -9.33 5.11
N PHE A 192 -24.86 -8.09 4.76
CA PHE A 192 -23.55 -7.80 4.15
C PHE A 192 -22.53 -7.45 5.24
N THR A 193 -21.74 -8.46 5.63
CA THR A 193 -20.69 -8.35 6.63
C THR A 193 -19.35 -8.84 6.08
N SER A 194 -18.26 -8.47 6.75
CA SER A 194 -16.91 -8.94 6.47
C SER A 194 -16.05 -8.84 7.73
N ASP A 195 -14.92 -9.56 7.77
CA ASP A 195 -13.96 -9.44 8.87
C ASP A 195 -13.49 -7.99 9.07
N LEU A 196 -13.38 -7.22 7.99
CA LEU A 196 -13.06 -5.79 8.05
C LEU A 196 -14.18 -5.00 8.75
N SER A 197 -15.45 -5.21 8.36
CA SER A 197 -16.57 -4.49 8.95
C SER A 197 -16.74 -4.81 10.43
N ALA A 198 -16.60 -6.07 10.82
CA ALA A 198 -16.64 -6.50 12.23
C ALA A 198 -15.51 -5.85 13.04
N ARG A 199 -14.26 -5.91 12.54
CA ARG A 199 -13.08 -5.33 13.21
C ARG A 199 -13.18 -3.82 13.39
N LEU A 200 -13.68 -3.09 12.39
CA LEU A 200 -13.80 -1.63 12.44
C LEU A 200 -15.12 -1.15 13.07
N GLY A 201 -16.07 -2.05 13.34
CA GLY A 201 -17.38 -1.72 13.88
C GLY A 201 -18.24 -0.96 12.88
N LEU A 202 -18.24 -1.43 11.63
CA LEU A 202 -19.08 -0.96 10.52
C LEU A 202 -20.35 -1.80 10.34
N GLU A 203 -20.73 -2.53 11.38
CA GLU A 203 -22.00 -3.26 11.46
C GLU A 203 -23.05 -2.37 12.12
N ALA A 204 -24.25 -2.32 11.54
CA ALA A 204 -25.35 -1.51 12.05
C ALA A 204 -26.12 -2.23 13.17
#